data_a8fdc0dfdfcab88b4bb37dcd2aad4454
#
_entry.id   a8fdc0dfdfcab88b4bb37dcd2aad4454
#
_cell.length_a   1.000
_cell.length_b   1.000
_cell.length_c   1.000
_cell.angle_alpha   90.00
_cell.angle_beta   90.00
_cell.angle_gamma   90.00
#
_symmetry.space_group_name_H-M   'P 1'
#
loop_
_entity.id
_entity.type
_entity.pdbx_description
1 polymer ?
#
loop_
_entity_poly.entity_id
_entity_poly.type
_entity_poly.pdbx_seq_one_letter_code
_entity_poly.pdbx_strand_id
1 'polypeptide(L)'
;MKILNYTATAVLIFLIFYLLFIGKDLLLPLVIAIALWYLINVLARAFSHIAIGGFRFPMPVCLTASFLTFIFLILALINFLSSTVGDVLDVAPIYQENLTTRLENLSFVDMSEFEGQSLPQLLTTWLDIPSFLTSIASSLTGILASGGLILIYIGFLFLEQGHFTNKITALVADPNKEQDANKIINRIRDDIQKYITIKIITSSLTGMLSYIILRIADVDFAGVWGLLIFLLNFIPTIGSIIATIFPALIALAQSDGYTLFLVVLFGIGALQVCIGNILEP
;
A
#
# COMPACT_ATOMS: atom_id res chain seq x y z
N MET A 1 -25.56 16.74 34.79
CA MET A 1 -25.11 15.39 34.39
C MET A 1 -24.77 15.29 32.90
N LYS A 2 -25.59 15.80 31.95
CA LYS A 2 -25.29 15.66 30.50
C LYS A 2 -23.98 16.37 30.08
N ILE A 3 -23.70 17.57 30.57
CA ILE A 3 -22.47 18.33 30.25
C ILE A 3 -21.24 17.61 30.74
N LEU A 4 -21.26 17.07 31.96
CA LEU A 4 -20.14 16.30 32.53
C LEU A 4 -19.82 15.06 31.69
N ASN A 5 -20.84 14.36 31.17
CA ASN A 5 -20.63 13.21 30.30
C ASN A 5 -20.02 13.61 28.96
N TYR A 6 -20.47 14.72 28.35
CA TYR A 6 -19.86 15.22 27.09
C TYR A 6 -18.40 15.63 27.28
N THR A 7 -18.09 16.33 28.40
CA THR A 7 -16.71 16.71 28.72
C THR A 7 -15.83 15.49 28.97
N ALA A 8 -16.32 14.51 29.73
CA ALA A 8 -15.61 13.27 29.98
C ALA A 8 -15.35 12.48 28.68
N THR A 9 -16.35 12.41 27.78
CA THR A 9 -16.19 11.75 26.47
C THR A 9 -15.16 12.49 25.61
N ALA A 10 -15.21 13.83 25.56
CA ALA A 10 -14.22 14.61 24.81
C ALA A 10 -12.79 14.43 25.32
N VAL A 11 -12.62 14.46 26.66
CA VAL A 11 -11.31 14.19 27.29
C VAL A 11 -10.81 12.77 26.99
N LEU A 12 -11.69 11.77 27.03
CA LEU A 12 -11.34 10.39 26.72
C LEU A 12 -10.93 10.22 25.26
N ILE A 13 -11.64 10.85 24.32
CA ILE A 13 -11.27 10.85 22.89
C ILE A 13 -9.90 11.51 22.72
N PHE A 14 -9.68 12.69 23.30
CA PHE A 14 -8.40 13.38 23.25
C PHE A 14 -7.26 12.52 23.82
N LEU A 15 -7.49 11.86 24.94
CA LEU A 15 -6.51 10.99 25.58
C LEU A 15 -6.17 9.78 24.71
N ILE A 16 -7.16 9.19 24.04
CA ILE A 16 -6.93 8.09 23.07
C ILE A 16 -6.04 8.57 21.93
N PHE A 17 -6.37 9.70 21.28
CA PHE A 17 -5.54 10.24 20.20
C PHE A 17 -4.14 10.61 20.66
N TYR A 18 -4.01 11.17 21.87
CA TYR A 18 -2.72 11.49 22.47
C TYR A 18 -1.87 10.25 22.72
N LEU A 19 -2.46 9.17 23.26
CA LEU A 19 -1.76 7.89 23.46
C LEU A 19 -1.37 7.25 22.13
N LEU A 20 -2.23 7.31 21.09
CA LEU A 20 -1.91 6.82 19.75
C LEU A 20 -0.75 7.61 19.14
N PHE A 21 -0.72 8.93 19.33
CA PHE A 21 0.34 9.79 18.82
C PHE A 21 1.69 9.50 19.50
N ILE A 22 1.72 9.37 20.84
CA ILE A 22 2.96 9.03 21.58
C ILE A 22 3.39 7.59 21.28
N GLY A 23 2.43 6.67 21.19
CA GLY A 23 2.69 5.25 20.97
C GLY A 23 2.96 4.86 19.52
N LYS A 24 2.95 5.81 18.56
CA LYS A 24 3.07 5.53 17.12
C LYS A 24 4.29 4.67 16.77
N ASP A 25 5.43 4.91 17.42
CA ASP A 25 6.69 4.21 17.13
C ASP A 25 6.66 2.73 17.53
N LEU A 26 5.74 2.34 18.42
CA LEU A 26 5.47 0.95 18.76
C LEU A 26 4.26 0.39 18.01
N LEU A 27 3.21 1.21 17.85
CA LEU A 27 1.96 0.79 17.22
C LEU A 27 2.10 0.59 15.70
N LEU A 28 2.86 1.45 15.02
CA LEU A 28 3.06 1.32 13.58
C LEU A 28 3.76 0.01 13.20
N PRO A 29 4.89 -0.38 13.82
CA PRO A 29 5.50 -1.69 13.61
C PRO A 29 4.57 -2.86 13.96
N LEU A 30 3.72 -2.73 14.97
CA LEU A 30 2.73 -3.75 15.33
C LEU A 30 1.67 -3.93 14.23
N VAL A 31 1.12 -2.84 13.69
CA VAL A 31 0.15 -2.90 12.58
C VAL A 31 0.79 -3.54 11.34
N ILE A 32 2.03 -3.15 11.01
CA ILE A 32 2.80 -3.75 9.92
C ILE A 32 3.02 -5.25 10.18
N ALA A 33 3.40 -5.62 11.40
CA ALA A 33 3.61 -7.02 11.77
C ALA A 33 2.32 -7.86 11.63
N ILE A 34 1.16 -7.32 12.02
CA ILE A 34 -0.14 -7.98 11.84
C ILE A 34 -0.43 -8.18 10.34
N ALA A 35 -0.24 -7.15 9.53
CA ALA A 35 -0.45 -7.24 8.09
C ALA A 35 0.49 -8.30 7.45
N LEU A 36 1.78 -8.27 7.77
CA LEU A 36 2.76 -9.24 7.30
C LEU A 36 2.45 -10.66 7.78
N TRP A 37 2.05 -10.82 9.04
CA TRP A 37 1.64 -12.12 9.57
C TRP A 37 0.46 -12.71 8.79
N TYR A 38 -0.55 -11.88 8.45
CA TYR A 38 -1.66 -12.31 7.58
C TYR A 38 -1.17 -12.70 6.18
N LEU A 39 -0.32 -11.89 5.56
CA LEU A 39 0.25 -12.16 4.24
C LEU A 39 1.04 -13.47 4.21
N ILE A 40 1.89 -13.69 5.22
CA ILE A 40 2.67 -14.93 5.37
C ILE A 40 1.74 -16.15 5.50
N ASN A 41 0.66 -16.04 6.29
CA ASN A 41 -0.31 -17.13 6.44
C ASN A 41 -1.08 -17.40 5.13
N VAL A 42 -1.46 -16.37 4.37
CA VAL A 42 -2.11 -16.53 3.05
C VAL A 42 -1.17 -17.25 2.08
N LEU A 43 0.09 -16.83 2.00
CA LEU A 43 1.09 -17.44 1.14
C LEU A 43 1.41 -18.89 1.56
N ALA A 44 1.51 -19.15 2.87
CA ALA A 44 1.73 -20.49 3.40
C ALA A 44 0.61 -21.45 3.03
N ARG A 45 -0.64 -20.98 3.06
CA ARG A 45 -1.80 -21.79 2.61
C ARG A 45 -1.74 -22.02 1.10
N ALA A 46 -1.37 -21.01 0.30
CA ALA A 46 -1.18 -21.19 -1.13
C ALA A 46 -0.13 -22.29 -1.40
N PHE A 47 1.00 -22.25 -0.69
CA PHE A 47 2.03 -23.29 -0.81
C PHE A 47 1.54 -24.67 -0.34
N SER A 48 0.72 -24.75 0.68
CA SER A 48 0.17 -26.04 1.16
C SER A 48 -0.80 -26.72 0.18
N HIS A 49 -1.35 -25.94 -0.76
CA HIS A 49 -2.19 -26.49 -1.85
C HIS A 49 -1.37 -26.99 -3.02
N ILE A 50 -0.07 -26.64 -3.11
CA ILE A 50 0.83 -27.15 -4.15
C ILE A 50 1.24 -28.56 -3.80
N ALA A 51 0.74 -29.55 -4.55
CA ALA A 51 1.16 -30.93 -4.45
C ALA A 51 2.22 -31.23 -5.52
N ILE A 52 3.42 -31.58 -5.10
CA ILE A 52 4.50 -32.01 -6.02
C ILE A 52 4.62 -33.53 -5.88
N GLY A 53 4.31 -34.27 -6.96
CA GLY A 53 4.42 -35.74 -6.98
C GLY A 53 3.48 -36.44 -5.98
N GLY A 54 2.35 -35.85 -5.60
CA GLY A 54 1.41 -36.41 -4.61
C GLY A 54 1.78 -36.13 -3.14
N PHE A 55 2.91 -35.49 -2.88
CA PHE A 55 3.36 -35.13 -1.53
C PHE A 55 2.88 -33.69 -1.19
N ARG A 56 2.17 -33.55 -0.07
CA ARG A 56 1.79 -32.23 0.49
C ARG A 56 2.75 -31.83 1.58
N PHE A 57 3.31 -30.65 1.48
CA PHE A 57 4.22 -30.13 2.50
C PHE A 57 3.49 -29.87 3.82
N PRO A 58 4.08 -30.23 4.97
CA PRO A 58 3.50 -29.92 6.27
C PRO A 58 3.47 -28.40 6.49
N MET A 59 2.43 -27.91 7.18
CA MET A 59 2.18 -26.48 7.40
C MET A 59 3.39 -25.70 7.94
N PRO A 60 4.22 -26.20 8.89
CA PRO A 60 5.41 -25.50 9.34
C PRO A 60 6.42 -25.21 8.23
N VAL A 61 6.61 -26.15 7.31
CA VAL A 61 7.52 -25.97 6.15
C VAL A 61 6.97 -24.90 5.20
N CYS A 62 5.66 -24.89 4.96
CA CYS A 62 5.01 -23.85 4.16
C CYS A 62 5.14 -22.47 4.81
N LEU A 63 5.03 -22.36 6.13
CA LEU A 63 5.21 -21.12 6.89
C LEU A 63 6.65 -20.60 6.77
N THR A 64 7.66 -21.46 6.98
CA THR A 64 9.07 -21.06 6.84
C THR A 64 9.41 -20.66 5.42
N ALA A 65 8.92 -21.40 4.41
CA ALA A 65 9.10 -21.04 3.01
C ALA A 65 8.45 -19.69 2.68
N SER A 66 7.24 -19.43 3.16
CA SER A 66 6.54 -18.16 2.96
C SER A 66 7.26 -17.00 3.62
N PHE A 67 7.76 -17.19 4.84
CA PHE A 67 8.55 -16.18 5.56
C PHE A 67 9.84 -15.81 4.78
N LEU A 68 10.57 -16.81 4.31
CA LEU A 68 11.78 -16.60 3.50
C LEU A 68 11.46 -15.92 2.16
N THR A 69 10.36 -16.30 1.51
CA THR A 69 9.87 -15.64 0.29
C THR A 69 9.54 -14.17 0.56
N PHE A 70 8.92 -13.86 1.68
CA PHE A 70 8.64 -12.47 2.06
C PHE A 70 9.91 -11.65 2.29
N ILE A 71 10.89 -12.18 3.01
CA ILE A 71 12.19 -11.52 3.20
C ILE A 71 12.85 -11.27 1.83
N PHE A 72 12.88 -12.29 0.98
CA PHE A 72 13.45 -12.17 -0.37
C PHE A 72 12.75 -11.08 -1.18
N LEU A 73 11.41 -11.05 -1.18
CA LEU A 73 10.63 -10.04 -1.90
C LEU A 73 10.90 -8.62 -1.38
N ILE A 74 10.97 -8.43 -0.06
CA ILE A 74 11.29 -7.13 0.53
C ILE A 74 12.69 -6.67 0.12
N LEU A 75 13.70 -7.55 0.21
CA LEU A 75 15.08 -7.22 -0.19
C LEU A 75 15.18 -6.92 -1.69
N ALA A 76 14.50 -7.71 -2.52
CA ALA A 76 14.44 -7.48 -3.96
C ALA A 76 13.77 -6.14 -4.30
N LEU A 77 12.67 -5.81 -3.61
CA LEU A 77 11.96 -4.54 -3.73
C LEU A 77 12.86 -3.34 -3.40
N ILE A 78 13.57 -3.42 -2.26
CA ILE A 78 14.48 -2.36 -1.82
C ILE A 78 15.61 -2.17 -2.83
N ASN A 79 16.22 -3.27 -3.26
CA ASN A 79 17.31 -3.20 -4.24
C ASN A 79 16.82 -2.60 -5.56
N PHE A 80 15.67 -3.03 -6.05
CA PHE A 80 15.04 -2.49 -7.26
C PHE A 80 14.73 -1.00 -7.14
N LEU A 81 14.11 -0.56 -6.04
CA LEU A 81 13.79 0.85 -5.84
C LEU A 81 15.06 1.69 -5.66
N SER A 82 16.05 1.22 -4.89
CA SER A 82 17.29 1.95 -4.67
C SER A 82 18.09 2.16 -5.96
N SER A 83 18.12 1.17 -6.86
CA SER A 83 18.79 1.32 -8.15
C SER A 83 18.06 2.30 -9.07
N THR A 84 16.73 2.26 -9.08
CA THR A 84 15.94 3.08 -10.00
C THR A 84 15.74 4.51 -9.49
N VAL A 85 15.73 4.76 -8.17
CA VAL A 85 15.65 6.12 -7.63
C VAL A 85 16.84 6.98 -8.12
N GLY A 86 18.04 6.41 -8.22
CA GLY A 86 19.19 7.08 -8.81
C GLY A 86 18.91 7.54 -10.24
N ASP A 87 18.46 6.62 -11.09
CA ASP A 87 18.16 6.90 -12.50
C ASP A 87 17.06 7.98 -12.66
N VAL A 88 16.04 7.95 -11.79
CA VAL A 88 14.97 8.97 -11.80
C VAL A 88 15.49 10.33 -11.37
N LEU A 89 16.35 10.40 -10.35
CA LEU A 89 16.93 11.67 -9.89
C LEU A 89 17.79 12.34 -10.97
N ASP A 90 18.47 11.55 -11.81
CA ASP A 90 19.30 12.08 -12.88
C ASP A 90 18.47 12.74 -14.00
N VAL A 91 17.27 12.25 -14.29
CA VAL A 91 16.37 12.81 -15.33
C VAL A 91 15.30 13.76 -14.78
N ALA A 92 15.10 13.80 -13.47
CA ALA A 92 14.08 14.62 -12.82
C ALA A 92 14.14 16.12 -13.18
N PRO A 93 15.32 16.78 -13.27
CA PRO A 93 15.40 18.18 -13.67
C PRO A 93 14.84 18.42 -15.07
N ILE A 94 15.11 17.50 -16.01
CA ILE A 94 14.62 17.59 -17.40
C ILE A 94 13.09 17.47 -17.41
N TYR A 95 12.53 16.56 -16.62
CA TYR A 95 11.08 16.40 -16.54
C TYR A 95 10.39 17.59 -15.90
N GLN A 96 10.98 18.20 -14.88
CA GLN A 96 10.45 19.42 -14.28
C GLN A 96 10.43 20.59 -15.28
N GLU A 97 11.50 20.79 -16.04
CA GLU A 97 11.58 21.82 -17.06
C GLU A 97 10.52 21.60 -18.16
N ASN A 98 10.42 20.36 -18.67
CA ASN A 98 9.42 20.00 -19.67
C ASN A 98 7.99 20.20 -19.15
N LEU A 99 7.69 19.78 -17.92
CA LEU A 99 6.36 19.97 -17.32
C LEU A 99 6.02 21.44 -17.19
N THR A 100 6.95 22.27 -16.69
CA THR A 100 6.74 23.71 -16.53
C THR A 100 6.42 24.36 -17.87
N THR A 101 7.24 24.08 -18.90
CA THR A 101 7.06 24.62 -20.24
C THR A 101 5.72 24.18 -20.87
N ARG A 102 5.30 22.92 -20.63
CA ARG A 102 4.02 22.40 -21.15
C ARG A 102 2.82 23.05 -20.46
N LEU A 103 2.90 23.24 -19.16
CA LEU A 103 1.83 23.85 -18.37
C LEU A 103 1.68 25.35 -18.68
N GLU A 104 2.79 26.05 -18.93
CA GLU A 104 2.77 27.46 -19.36
C GLU A 104 2.09 27.64 -20.73
N ASN A 105 2.22 26.67 -21.63
CA ASN A 105 1.60 26.69 -22.94
C ASN A 105 0.10 26.33 -22.91
N LEU A 106 -0.47 25.91 -21.77
CA LEU A 106 -1.90 25.69 -21.60
C LEU A 106 -2.61 27.04 -21.37
N SER A 107 -2.89 27.75 -22.45
CA SER A 107 -3.53 29.07 -22.48
C SER A 107 -4.99 29.12 -21.94
N PHE A 108 -5.51 28.06 -21.38
CA PHE A 108 -6.91 27.94 -20.95
C PHE A 108 -7.18 28.40 -19.51
N VAL A 109 -6.14 28.67 -18.72
CA VAL A 109 -6.28 29.11 -17.34
C VAL A 109 -5.81 30.54 -17.23
N ASP A 110 -6.76 31.47 -17.06
CA ASP A 110 -6.46 32.88 -16.78
C ASP A 110 -5.78 32.98 -15.42
N MET A 111 -4.48 33.21 -15.44
CA MET A 111 -3.54 33.07 -14.30
C MET A 111 -3.61 34.23 -13.32
N SER A 112 -4.52 35.20 -13.53
CA SER A 112 -4.58 36.44 -12.75
C SER A 112 -5.20 36.30 -11.35
N GLU A 113 -5.84 35.16 -11.05
CA GLU A 113 -6.59 34.96 -9.78
C GLU A 113 -5.80 34.24 -8.67
N PHE A 114 -4.61 33.69 -8.94
CA PHE A 114 -3.83 32.98 -7.89
C PHE A 114 -2.71 33.88 -7.36
N GLU A 115 -2.88 34.42 -6.18
CA GLU A 115 -1.96 35.20 -5.32
C GLU A 115 -0.46 35.06 -5.66
N GLY A 116 0.00 35.61 -6.79
CA GLY A 116 1.43 35.80 -7.09
C GLY A 116 2.26 34.55 -7.44
N GLN A 117 1.67 33.35 -7.48
CA GLN A 117 2.33 32.11 -7.94
C GLN A 117 1.66 31.59 -9.20
N SER A 118 2.43 31.29 -10.23
CA SER A 118 1.89 30.69 -11.46
C SER A 118 1.43 29.25 -11.19
N LEU A 119 0.32 28.83 -11.78
CA LEU A 119 -0.21 27.48 -11.68
C LEU A 119 0.84 26.39 -11.98
N PRO A 120 1.75 26.54 -12.96
CA PRO A 120 2.87 25.66 -13.18
C PRO A 120 3.79 25.54 -11.96
N GLN A 121 4.12 26.65 -11.29
CA GLN A 121 4.95 26.63 -10.08
C GLN A 121 4.26 25.92 -8.91
N LEU A 122 2.98 26.12 -8.73
CA LEU A 122 2.19 25.39 -7.73
C LEU A 122 2.18 23.90 -8.05
N LEU A 123 1.89 23.52 -9.29
CA LEU A 123 1.84 22.11 -9.69
C LEU A 123 3.21 21.43 -9.59
N THR A 124 4.31 22.07 -9.98
CA THR A 124 5.66 21.51 -9.82
C THR A 124 6.06 21.37 -8.36
N THR A 125 5.62 22.29 -7.50
CA THR A 125 5.87 22.21 -6.05
C THR A 125 5.03 21.09 -5.39
N TRP A 126 3.78 20.92 -5.83
CA TRP A 126 2.88 19.87 -5.29
C TRP A 126 3.18 18.48 -5.86
N LEU A 127 3.75 18.42 -7.07
CA LEU A 127 4.06 17.19 -7.81
C LEU A 127 5.57 16.94 -7.87
N ASP A 128 6.26 17.19 -6.76
CA ASP A 128 7.69 16.89 -6.63
C ASP A 128 7.91 15.37 -6.64
N ILE A 129 7.97 14.82 -7.87
CA ILE A 129 8.15 13.38 -8.12
C ILE A 129 9.43 12.85 -7.47
N PRO A 130 10.59 13.54 -7.57
CA PRO A 130 11.81 13.12 -6.88
C PRO A 130 11.62 13.01 -5.38
N SER A 131 11.05 14.02 -4.72
CA SER A 131 10.81 14.01 -3.28
C SER A 131 9.79 12.93 -2.89
N PHE A 132 8.78 12.66 -3.72
CA PHE A 132 7.83 11.58 -3.50
C PHE A 132 8.53 10.21 -3.53
N LEU A 133 9.36 9.93 -4.54
CA LEU A 133 10.09 8.67 -4.66
C LEU A 133 11.14 8.50 -3.56
N THR A 134 11.88 9.56 -3.22
CA THR A 134 12.84 9.52 -2.11
C THR A 134 12.14 9.32 -0.77
N SER A 135 10.95 9.89 -0.58
CA SER A 135 10.13 9.67 0.62
C SER A 135 9.65 8.23 0.73
N ILE A 136 9.27 7.60 -0.38
CA ILE A 136 8.94 6.16 -0.40
C ILE A 136 10.16 5.32 -0.06
N ALA A 137 11.32 5.58 -0.69
CA ALA A 137 12.56 4.85 -0.43
C ALA A 137 13.01 4.99 1.03
N SER A 138 12.93 6.21 1.59
CA SER A 138 13.27 6.47 3.00
C SER A 138 12.29 5.81 3.97
N SER A 139 11.00 5.75 3.62
CA SER A 139 9.98 5.05 4.41
C SER A 139 10.23 3.56 4.46
N LEU A 140 10.62 2.95 3.34
CA LEU A 140 11.02 1.53 3.29
C LEU A 140 12.27 1.27 4.13
N THR A 141 13.25 2.16 4.09
CA THR A 141 14.43 2.09 4.95
C THR A 141 14.06 2.22 6.43
N GLY A 142 13.11 3.09 6.78
CA GLY A 142 12.56 3.23 8.13
C GLY A 142 11.85 1.95 8.61
N ILE A 143 11.10 1.28 7.74
CA ILE A 143 10.49 -0.03 8.03
C ILE A 143 11.57 -1.07 8.31
N LEU A 144 12.68 -1.08 7.55
CA LEU A 144 13.81 -1.97 7.81
C LEU A 144 14.49 -1.67 9.15
N ALA A 145 14.69 -0.39 9.49
CA ALA A 145 15.23 0.00 10.79
C ALA A 145 14.37 -0.52 11.96
N SER A 146 13.03 -0.54 11.77
CA SER A 146 12.08 -1.14 12.71
C SER A 146 11.96 -2.66 12.55
N GLY A 147 12.66 -3.26 11.61
CA GLY A 147 12.52 -4.67 11.21
C GLY A 147 12.71 -5.65 12.37
N GLY A 148 13.64 -5.38 13.28
CA GLY A 148 13.84 -6.20 14.48
C GLY A 148 12.59 -6.27 15.35
N LEU A 149 11.93 -5.12 15.58
CA LEU A 149 10.70 -5.05 16.36
C LEU A 149 9.53 -5.74 15.63
N ILE A 150 9.43 -5.54 14.31
CA ILE A 150 8.43 -6.20 13.46
C ILE A 150 8.60 -7.73 13.53
N LEU A 151 9.83 -8.23 13.43
CA LEU A 151 10.11 -9.66 13.53
C LEU A 151 9.75 -10.24 14.90
N ILE A 152 10.03 -9.51 15.97
CA ILE A 152 9.62 -9.89 17.33
C ILE A 152 8.09 -9.98 17.41
N TYR A 153 7.37 -8.99 16.91
CA TYR A 153 5.90 -9.01 16.90
C TYR A 153 5.35 -10.16 16.05
N ILE A 154 5.91 -10.41 14.86
CA ILE A 154 5.52 -11.56 14.01
C ILE A 154 5.75 -12.87 14.76
N GLY A 155 6.91 -13.03 15.44
CA GLY A 155 7.20 -14.20 16.26
C GLY A 155 6.17 -14.41 17.37
N PHE A 156 5.82 -13.35 18.12
CA PHE A 156 4.75 -13.42 19.11
C PHE A 156 3.38 -13.75 18.52
N LEU A 157 3.03 -13.18 17.38
CA LEU A 157 1.77 -13.48 16.70
C LEU A 157 1.69 -14.96 16.27
N PHE A 158 2.79 -15.55 15.78
CA PHE A 158 2.83 -16.98 15.46
C PHE A 158 2.73 -17.87 16.70
N LEU A 159 3.39 -17.50 17.79
CA LEU A 159 3.27 -18.24 19.06
C LEU A 159 1.87 -18.16 19.66
N GLU A 160 1.24 -16.99 19.56
CA GLU A 160 -0.09 -16.74 20.14
C GLU A 160 -1.25 -17.26 19.29
N GLN A 161 -1.04 -17.44 17.97
CA GLN A 161 -2.09 -17.79 17.01
C GLN A 161 -2.89 -19.04 17.40
N GLY A 162 -2.25 -20.06 18.05
CA GLY A 162 -2.91 -21.26 18.54
C GLY A 162 -3.66 -21.07 19.87
N HIS A 163 -3.31 -20.09 20.67
CA HIS A 163 -3.84 -19.88 22.03
C HIS A 163 -4.88 -18.77 22.11
N PHE A 164 -4.93 -17.91 21.12
CA PHE A 164 -5.79 -16.71 21.10
C PHE A 164 -7.29 -17.06 21.28
N THR A 165 -7.79 -18.05 20.54
CA THR A 165 -9.17 -18.52 20.66
C THR A 165 -9.46 -19.05 22.06
N ASN A 166 -8.58 -19.90 22.60
CA ASN A 166 -8.75 -20.48 23.94
C ASN A 166 -8.74 -19.43 25.06
N LYS A 167 -7.92 -18.35 24.91
CA LYS A 167 -7.90 -17.25 25.87
C LYS A 167 -9.19 -16.44 25.85
N ILE A 168 -9.72 -16.15 24.67
CA ILE A 168 -10.99 -15.42 24.55
C ILE A 168 -12.14 -16.25 25.12
N THR A 169 -12.21 -17.55 24.83
CA THR A 169 -13.25 -18.43 25.38
C THR A 169 -13.16 -18.52 26.89
N ALA A 170 -11.95 -18.56 27.46
CA ALA A 170 -11.75 -18.56 28.91
C ALA A 170 -12.22 -17.27 29.61
N LEU A 171 -12.28 -16.14 28.89
CA LEU A 171 -12.80 -14.87 29.42
C LEU A 171 -14.35 -14.82 29.44
N VAL A 172 -15.01 -15.69 28.70
CA VAL A 172 -16.46 -15.74 28.58
C VAL A 172 -16.97 -16.85 29.51
N ALA A 173 -17.43 -16.46 30.71
CA ALA A 173 -17.87 -17.39 31.75
C ALA A 173 -19.16 -18.16 31.42
N ASP A 174 -19.91 -17.74 30.37
CA ASP A 174 -21.20 -18.33 29.99
C ASP A 174 -21.02 -19.20 28.72
N PRO A 175 -21.32 -20.52 28.78
CA PRO A 175 -21.15 -21.43 27.64
C PRO A 175 -21.92 -21.02 26.37
N ASN A 176 -23.07 -20.38 26.50
CA ASN A 176 -23.83 -19.90 25.34
C ASN A 176 -23.13 -18.70 24.68
N LYS A 177 -22.60 -17.78 25.49
CA LYS A 177 -21.86 -16.62 25.00
C LYS A 177 -20.49 -17.01 24.44
N GLU A 178 -19.88 -18.08 24.96
CA GLU A 178 -18.64 -18.66 24.44
C GLU A 178 -18.81 -19.11 22.97
N GLN A 179 -19.89 -19.82 22.67
CA GLN A 179 -20.16 -20.27 21.31
C GLN A 179 -20.39 -19.11 20.35
N ASP A 180 -21.08 -18.07 20.78
CA ASP A 180 -21.33 -16.89 19.96
C ASP A 180 -20.06 -16.04 19.78
N ALA A 181 -19.23 -15.90 20.81
CA ALA A 181 -17.92 -15.25 20.71
C ALA A 181 -17.02 -15.96 19.70
N ASN A 182 -16.95 -17.30 19.76
CA ASN A 182 -16.17 -18.09 18.80
C ASN A 182 -16.68 -17.95 17.36
N LYS A 183 -18.00 -17.91 17.14
CA LYS A 183 -18.57 -17.66 15.81
C LYS A 183 -18.17 -16.28 15.27
N ILE A 184 -18.25 -15.25 16.11
CA ILE A 184 -17.88 -13.88 15.73
C ILE A 184 -16.38 -13.80 15.38
N ILE A 185 -15.51 -14.37 16.21
CA ILE A 185 -14.06 -14.36 15.98
C ILE A 185 -13.69 -15.08 14.69
N ASN A 186 -14.26 -16.28 14.47
CA ASN A 186 -14.01 -17.04 13.25
C ASN A 186 -14.51 -16.28 12.02
N ARG A 187 -15.69 -15.66 12.10
CA ARG A 187 -16.22 -14.83 11.01
C ARG A 187 -15.33 -13.64 10.70
N ILE A 188 -14.87 -12.88 11.72
CA ILE A 188 -13.93 -11.77 11.55
C ILE A 188 -12.64 -12.26 10.89
N ARG A 189 -12.08 -13.38 11.35
CA ARG A 189 -10.87 -13.98 10.76
C ARG A 189 -11.08 -14.31 9.27
N ASP A 190 -12.20 -14.95 8.94
CA ASP A 190 -12.50 -15.36 7.57
C ASP A 190 -12.74 -14.15 6.66
N ASP A 191 -13.44 -13.13 7.15
CA ASP A 191 -13.73 -11.91 6.40
C ASP A 191 -12.43 -11.11 6.14
N ILE A 192 -11.57 -10.95 7.15
CA ILE A 192 -10.26 -10.29 6.99
C ILE A 192 -9.39 -11.08 5.99
N GLN A 193 -9.38 -12.41 6.11
CA GLN A 193 -8.59 -13.24 5.21
C GLN A 193 -9.07 -13.13 3.75
N LYS A 194 -10.39 -13.18 3.53
CA LYS A 194 -10.97 -12.98 2.19
C LYS A 194 -10.61 -11.61 1.64
N TYR A 195 -10.79 -10.56 2.44
CA TYR A 195 -10.45 -9.20 2.05
C TYR A 195 -8.98 -9.07 1.62
N ILE A 196 -8.03 -9.53 2.45
CA ILE A 196 -6.60 -9.46 2.14
C ILE A 196 -6.28 -10.28 0.88
N THR A 197 -6.86 -11.47 0.73
CA THR A 197 -6.61 -12.31 -0.45
C THR A 197 -7.11 -11.63 -1.72
N ILE A 198 -8.34 -11.10 -1.72
CA ILE A 198 -8.89 -10.36 -2.85
C ILE A 198 -8.01 -9.14 -3.13
N LYS A 199 -7.62 -8.38 -2.10
CA LYS A 199 -6.81 -7.17 -2.25
C LYS A 199 -5.43 -7.46 -2.85
N ILE A 200 -4.77 -8.56 -2.47
CA ILE A 200 -3.51 -8.99 -3.09
C ILE A 200 -3.71 -9.30 -4.57
N ILE A 201 -4.75 -10.07 -4.90
CA ILE A 201 -5.02 -10.47 -6.28
C ILE A 201 -5.34 -9.24 -7.15
N THR A 202 -6.25 -8.37 -6.68
CA THR A 202 -6.64 -7.16 -7.43
C THR A 202 -5.48 -6.20 -7.57
N SER A 203 -4.69 -5.96 -6.51
CA SER A 203 -3.50 -5.11 -6.56
C SER A 203 -2.44 -5.66 -7.50
N SER A 204 -2.19 -6.98 -7.46
CA SER A 204 -1.23 -7.63 -8.36
C SER A 204 -1.67 -7.51 -9.82
N LEU A 205 -2.96 -7.72 -10.08
CA LEU A 205 -3.53 -7.59 -11.42
C LEU A 205 -3.44 -6.14 -11.92
N THR A 206 -3.83 -5.16 -11.07
CA THR A 206 -3.76 -3.73 -11.39
C THR A 206 -2.31 -3.30 -11.66
N GLY A 207 -1.37 -3.65 -10.80
CA GLY A 207 0.04 -3.30 -10.97
C GLY A 207 0.65 -3.93 -12.22
N MET A 208 0.37 -5.21 -12.48
CA MET A 208 0.88 -5.92 -13.65
C MET A 208 0.31 -5.39 -14.98
N LEU A 209 -1.01 -5.17 -15.03
CA LEU A 209 -1.64 -4.62 -16.23
C LEU A 209 -1.23 -3.17 -16.47
N SER A 210 -1.10 -2.35 -15.43
CA SER A 210 -0.56 -1.00 -15.53
C SER A 210 0.88 -1.00 -16.04
N TYR A 211 1.73 -1.90 -15.53
CA TYR A 211 3.08 -2.08 -16.06
C TYR A 211 3.08 -2.39 -17.55
N ILE A 212 2.21 -3.29 -18.01
CA ILE A 212 2.08 -3.65 -19.43
C ILE A 212 1.63 -2.42 -20.27
N ILE A 213 0.64 -1.67 -19.80
CA ILE A 213 0.17 -0.44 -20.46
C ILE A 213 1.33 0.55 -20.58
N LEU A 214 2.03 0.83 -19.50
CA LEU A 214 3.15 1.77 -19.47
C LEU A 214 4.31 1.31 -20.38
N ARG A 215 4.57 0.00 -20.39
CA ARG A 215 5.64 -0.58 -21.24
C ARG A 215 5.31 -0.53 -22.72
N ILE A 216 4.05 -0.77 -23.11
CA ILE A 216 3.59 -0.66 -24.50
C ILE A 216 3.59 0.82 -24.94
N ALA A 217 3.23 1.72 -24.03
CA ALA A 217 3.24 3.16 -24.27
C ALA A 217 4.67 3.77 -24.25
N ASP A 218 5.68 2.96 -23.97
CA ASP A 218 7.10 3.38 -23.87
C ASP A 218 7.32 4.50 -22.84
N VAL A 219 6.63 4.39 -21.70
CA VAL A 219 6.78 5.31 -20.57
C VAL A 219 7.99 4.90 -19.72
N ASP A 220 8.83 5.87 -19.42
CA ASP A 220 10.02 5.67 -18.59
C ASP A 220 9.65 5.14 -17.20
N PHE A 221 10.54 4.31 -16.65
CA PHE A 221 10.36 3.70 -15.32
C PHE A 221 9.06 2.90 -15.15
N ALA A 222 8.52 2.31 -16.24
CA ALA A 222 7.28 1.54 -16.21
C ALA A 222 7.24 0.48 -15.09
N GLY A 223 8.37 -0.17 -14.79
CA GLY A 223 8.49 -1.15 -13.71
C GLY A 223 8.28 -0.56 -12.32
N VAL A 224 8.83 0.63 -12.06
CA VAL A 224 8.65 1.36 -10.79
C VAL A 224 7.20 1.77 -10.62
N TRP A 225 6.60 2.34 -11.68
CA TRP A 225 5.20 2.76 -11.63
C TRP A 225 4.26 1.57 -11.45
N GLY A 226 4.47 0.45 -12.16
CA GLY A 226 3.69 -0.76 -11.97
C GLY A 226 3.75 -1.29 -10.54
N LEU A 227 4.94 -1.28 -9.94
CA LEU A 227 5.15 -1.67 -8.54
C LEU A 227 4.49 -0.68 -7.57
N LEU A 228 4.65 0.64 -7.79
CA LEU A 228 4.01 1.65 -6.96
C LEU A 228 2.48 1.57 -7.05
N ILE A 229 1.94 1.34 -8.24
CA ILE A 229 0.50 1.11 -8.45
C ILE A 229 0.04 -0.11 -7.64
N PHE A 230 0.79 -1.21 -7.66
CA PHE A 230 0.52 -2.38 -6.82
C PHE A 230 0.47 -2.03 -5.33
N LEU A 231 1.47 -1.30 -4.82
CA LEU A 231 1.56 -0.91 -3.40
C LEU A 231 0.48 0.11 -3.02
N LEU A 232 0.29 1.14 -3.83
CA LEU A 232 -0.68 2.20 -3.57
C LEU A 232 -2.12 1.69 -3.62
N ASN A 233 -2.40 0.66 -4.41
CA ASN A 233 -3.73 0.07 -4.51
C ASN A 233 -4.24 -0.55 -3.19
N PHE A 234 -3.35 -0.79 -2.20
CA PHE A 234 -3.76 -1.17 -0.84
C PHE A 234 -4.44 -0.03 -0.09
N ILE A 235 -4.22 1.23 -0.49
CA ILE A 235 -4.83 2.41 0.11
C ILE A 235 -6.08 2.79 -0.69
N PRO A 236 -7.30 2.60 -0.13
CA PRO A 236 -8.53 2.87 -0.88
C PRO A 236 -8.60 4.32 -1.36
N THR A 237 -9.06 4.55 -2.58
CA THR A 237 -9.32 5.84 -3.21
C THR A 237 -8.07 6.71 -3.40
N ILE A 238 -7.36 7.07 -2.33
CA ILE A 238 -6.14 7.91 -2.39
C ILE A 238 -5.06 7.21 -3.21
N GLY A 239 -4.85 5.92 -2.98
CA GLY A 239 -3.85 5.14 -3.68
C GLY A 239 -4.11 5.09 -5.19
N SER A 240 -5.34 4.88 -5.61
CA SER A 240 -5.72 4.81 -7.03
C SER A 240 -5.56 6.17 -7.74
N ILE A 241 -5.87 7.28 -7.08
CA ILE A 241 -5.68 8.62 -7.63
C ILE A 241 -4.19 8.90 -7.86
N ILE A 242 -3.36 8.70 -6.83
CA ILE A 242 -1.91 8.91 -6.92
C ILE A 242 -1.30 7.98 -7.98
N ALA A 243 -1.68 6.71 -7.97
CA ALA A 243 -1.22 5.69 -8.89
C ALA A 243 -1.57 5.96 -10.37
N THR A 244 -2.59 6.77 -10.65
CA THR A 244 -2.96 7.18 -12.01
C THR A 244 -2.27 8.48 -12.41
N ILE A 245 -2.26 9.48 -11.52
CA ILE A 245 -1.78 10.83 -11.84
C ILE A 245 -0.26 10.85 -12.07
N PHE A 246 0.54 10.23 -11.20
CA PHE A 246 1.99 10.32 -11.29
C PHE A 246 2.56 9.73 -12.58
N PRO A 247 2.21 8.50 -13.01
CA PRO A 247 2.66 7.96 -14.29
C PRO A 247 2.19 8.79 -15.50
N ALA A 248 0.97 9.35 -15.42
CA ALA A 248 0.47 10.23 -16.48
C ALA A 248 1.29 11.51 -16.59
N LEU A 249 1.71 12.09 -15.47
CA LEU A 249 2.58 13.29 -15.48
C LEU A 249 3.97 12.99 -16.02
N ILE A 250 4.55 11.83 -15.71
CA ILE A 250 5.80 11.40 -16.34
C ILE A 250 5.62 11.25 -17.85
N ALA A 251 4.53 10.65 -18.30
CA ALA A 251 4.22 10.54 -19.72
C ALA A 251 4.09 11.91 -20.41
N LEU A 252 3.56 12.92 -19.70
CA LEU A 252 3.50 14.31 -20.16
C LEU A 252 4.87 14.96 -20.24
N ALA A 253 5.72 14.71 -19.24
CA ALA A 253 7.07 15.28 -19.19
C ALA A 253 8.02 14.66 -20.22
N GLN A 254 7.82 13.38 -20.54
CA GLN A 254 8.64 12.59 -21.44
C GLN A 254 8.35 12.91 -22.92
N SER A 255 7.09 13.15 -23.27
CA SER A 255 6.65 13.26 -24.67
C SER A 255 6.45 14.70 -25.13
N ASP A 256 6.61 14.95 -26.44
CA ASP A 256 6.36 16.26 -27.04
C ASP A 256 4.87 16.62 -27.20
N GLY A 257 3.95 15.68 -26.94
CA GLY A 257 2.52 15.85 -27.11
C GLY A 257 1.69 15.37 -25.91
N TYR A 258 0.39 15.72 -25.91
CA TYR A 258 -0.54 15.28 -24.89
C TYR A 258 -1.06 13.85 -25.08
N THR A 259 -0.77 13.22 -26.23
CA THR A 259 -1.33 11.90 -26.59
C THR A 259 -0.88 10.83 -25.58
N LEU A 260 0.40 10.79 -25.23
CA LEU A 260 0.94 9.81 -24.29
C LEU A 260 0.32 10.00 -22.90
N PHE A 261 0.22 11.24 -22.43
CA PHE A 261 -0.46 11.59 -21.19
C PHE A 261 -1.90 11.06 -21.16
N LEU A 262 -2.68 11.31 -22.22
CA LEU A 262 -4.07 10.87 -22.29
C LEU A 262 -4.19 9.35 -22.34
N VAL A 263 -3.33 8.66 -23.10
CA VAL A 263 -3.29 7.20 -23.14
C VAL A 263 -3.03 6.60 -21.79
N VAL A 264 -2.06 7.14 -21.04
CA VAL A 264 -1.71 6.65 -19.70
C VAL A 264 -2.82 6.98 -18.69
N LEU A 265 -3.31 8.22 -18.68
CA LEU A 265 -4.36 8.68 -17.78
C LEU A 265 -5.64 7.85 -17.92
N PHE A 266 -6.13 7.74 -19.16
CA PHE A 266 -7.36 6.98 -19.43
C PHE A 266 -7.14 5.47 -19.37
N GLY A 267 -5.97 4.97 -19.81
CA GLY A 267 -5.64 3.54 -19.77
C GLY A 267 -5.57 3.01 -18.34
N ILE A 268 -4.78 3.66 -17.48
CA ILE A 268 -4.66 3.27 -16.06
C ILE A 268 -5.94 3.61 -15.31
N GLY A 269 -6.55 4.78 -15.56
CA GLY A 269 -7.80 5.19 -14.93
C GLY A 269 -8.94 4.22 -15.20
N ALA A 270 -9.15 3.85 -16.47
CA ALA A 270 -10.15 2.85 -16.86
C ALA A 270 -9.86 1.48 -16.22
N LEU A 271 -8.60 1.05 -16.23
CA LEU A 271 -8.18 -0.19 -15.59
C LEU A 271 -8.53 -0.21 -14.10
N GLN A 272 -8.23 0.86 -13.37
CA GLN A 272 -8.52 0.98 -11.94
C GLN A 272 -10.03 1.00 -11.66
N VAL A 273 -10.81 1.73 -12.46
CA VAL A 273 -12.27 1.73 -12.36
C VAL A 273 -12.84 0.34 -12.64
N CYS A 274 -12.36 -0.35 -13.69
CA CYS A 274 -12.81 -1.70 -14.00
C CYS A 274 -12.48 -2.69 -12.89
N ILE A 275 -11.22 -2.72 -12.41
CA ILE A 275 -10.83 -3.67 -11.37
C ILE A 275 -11.50 -3.32 -10.04
N GLY A 276 -11.52 -2.04 -9.65
CA GLY A 276 -12.11 -1.61 -8.39
C GLY A 276 -13.61 -1.83 -8.29
N ASN A 277 -14.36 -1.69 -9.39
CA ASN A 277 -15.81 -1.88 -9.36
C ASN A 277 -16.27 -3.32 -9.67
N ILE A 278 -15.44 -4.13 -10.34
CA ILE A 278 -15.84 -5.50 -10.75
C ILE A 278 -15.26 -6.54 -9.79
N LEU A 279 -14.02 -6.35 -9.33
CA LEU A 279 -13.31 -7.35 -8.53
C LEU A 279 -13.21 -6.99 -7.04
N GLU A 280 -13.36 -5.71 -6.67
CA GLU A 280 -13.44 -5.27 -5.28
C GLU A 280 -14.92 -4.97 -4.96
N PRO A 281 -15.60 -5.83 -4.19
CA PRO A 281 -16.98 -5.61 -3.75
C PRO A 281 -17.08 -4.53 -2.67
#